data_7438c9c4527912fd38fa7e4c307cc950
#
_entry.id   7438c9c4527912fd38fa7e4c307cc950
#
_cell.length_a   1.000
_cell.length_b   1.000
_cell.length_c   1.000
_cell.angle_alpha   90.00
_cell.angle_beta   90.00
_cell.angle_gamma   90.00
#
_symmetry.space_group_name_H-M   'P 1'
#
loop_
_entity.id
_entity.type
_entity.pdbx_description
1 polymer ?
#
loop_
_entity_poly.entity_id
_entity_poly.type
_entity_poly.pdbx_seq_one_letter_code
_entity_poly.pdbx_strand_id
1 'polypeptide(L)'
;LAASCTVAVMTLPVIITSTKEALASVPMSFRVACWNMGATKWQTIRTIVLPNSISGILTGVILQVARAAGETAPILFTGAMISSRVADSGWDAWVPYGLEDRFMALSYHLYIISTQWQNVPESFKFGTAAVMIGLVIAVNSISIGFRIYLRSRKKW
;
A
#
# COMPACT_ATOMS: atom_id res chain seq x y z
N LEU A 1 -7.53 -15.00 -2.21
CA LEU A 1 -6.59 -15.26 -1.10
C LEU A 1 -5.15 -15.40 -1.58
N ALA A 2 -4.82 -16.30 -2.54
CA ALA A 2 -3.44 -16.55 -2.98
C ALA A 2 -2.73 -15.27 -3.46
N ALA A 3 -3.37 -14.49 -4.34
CA ALA A 3 -2.82 -13.23 -4.84
C ALA A 3 -2.56 -12.20 -3.72
N SER A 4 -3.48 -12.07 -2.77
CA SER A 4 -3.34 -11.18 -1.63
C SER A 4 -2.17 -11.58 -0.73
N CYS A 5 -2.00 -12.87 -0.46
CA CYS A 5 -0.87 -13.40 0.30
C CYS A 5 0.46 -13.14 -0.41
N THR A 6 0.52 -13.34 -1.73
CA THR A 6 1.74 -13.10 -2.51
C THR A 6 2.16 -11.63 -2.47
N VAL A 7 1.22 -10.70 -2.66
CA VAL A 7 1.50 -9.26 -2.57
C VAL A 7 1.91 -8.89 -1.14
N ALA A 8 1.26 -9.44 -0.11
CA ALA A 8 1.62 -9.21 1.28
C ALA A 8 3.06 -9.65 1.58
N VAL A 9 3.44 -10.87 1.18
CA VAL A 9 4.81 -11.39 1.38
C VAL A 9 5.83 -10.53 0.64
N MET A 10 5.52 -10.06 -0.56
CA MET A 10 6.42 -9.21 -1.35
C MET A 10 6.62 -7.81 -0.74
N THR A 11 5.59 -7.24 -0.11
CA THR A 11 5.67 -5.91 0.52
C THR A 11 6.30 -5.94 1.91
N LEU A 12 6.26 -7.06 2.60
CA LEU A 12 6.74 -7.25 3.96
C LEU A 12 8.21 -6.82 4.16
N PRO A 13 9.20 -7.25 3.34
CA PRO A 13 10.61 -6.87 3.52
C PRO A 13 10.83 -5.36 3.50
N VAL A 14 10.13 -4.65 2.63
CA VAL A 14 10.28 -3.19 2.49
C VAL A 14 9.64 -2.46 3.67
N ILE A 15 8.50 -2.94 4.16
CA ILE A 15 7.87 -2.39 5.37
C ILE A 15 8.78 -2.60 6.60
N ILE A 16 9.40 -3.78 6.71
CA ILE A 16 10.34 -4.08 7.80
C ILE A 16 11.56 -3.16 7.75
N THR A 17 12.17 -2.99 6.58
CA THR A 17 13.36 -2.13 6.42
C THR A 17 13.04 -0.67 6.70
N SER A 18 11.95 -0.13 6.14
CA SER A 18 11.53 1.24 6.38
C SER A 18 11.16 1.50 7.86
N THR A 19 10.55 0.52 8.52
CA THR A 19 10.24 0.59 9.95
C THR A 19 11.52 0.59 10.79
N LYS A 20 12.48 -0.28 10.45
CA LYS A 20 13.78 -0.32 11.11
C LYS A 20 14.53 1.01 10.98
N GLU A 21 14.55 1.59 9.79
CA GLU A 21 15.16 2.90 9.55
C GLU A 21 14.47 4.03 10.31
N ALA A 22 13.14 4.03 10.32
CA ALA A 22 12.34 5.01 11.08
C ALA A 22 12.60 4.91 12.59
N LEU A 23 12.74 3.71 13.12
CA LEU A 23 13.10 3.51 14.53
C LEU A 23 14.55 3.92 14.81
N ALA A 24 15.48 3.65 13.89
CA ALA A 24 16.88 4.01 14.02
C ALA A 24 17.12 5.53 13.91
N SER A 25 16.25 6.27 13.22
CA SER A 25 16.35 7.73 13.06
C SER A 25 16.19 8.51 14.38
N VAL A 26 15.65 7.88 15.43
CA VAL A 26 15.53 8.51 16.76
C VAL A 26 16.90 8.57 17.42
N PRO A 27 17.44 9.77 17.72
CA PRO A 27 18.77 9.94 18.28
C PRO A 27 19.00 9.15 19.58
N MET A 28 20.19 8.58 19.69
CA MET A 28 20.55 7.78 20.87
C MET A 28 20.55 8.60 22.18
N SER A 29 20.79 9.92 22.10
CA SER A 29 20.75 10.83 23.23
C SER A 29 19.43 10.79 24.00
N PHE A 30 18.30 10.72 23.28
CA PHE A 30 16.98 10.59 23.93
C PHE A 30 16.82 9.27 24.67
N ARG A 31 17.38 8.20 24.14
CA ARG A 31 17.33 6.87 24.77
C ARG A 31 18.17 6.83 26.03
N VAL A 32 19.38 7.38 25.97
CA VAL A 32 20.31 7.44 27.11
C VAL A 32 19.73 8.35 28.20
N ALA A 33 19.16 9.48 27.86
CA ALA A 33 18.50 10.36 28.83
C ALA A 33 17.41 9.63 29.63
N CYS A 34 16.59 8.83 28.97
CA CYS A 34 15.56 8.04 29.65
C CYS A 34 16.16 6.97 30.58
N TRP A 35 17.21 6.30 30.15
CA TRP A 35 17.87 5.29 30.98
C TRP A 35 18.50 5.91 32.22
N ASN A 36 19.09 7.08 32.07
CA ASN A 36 19.65 7.82 33.23
C ASN A 36 18.58 8.24 34.25
N MET A 37 17.32 8.40 33.82
CA MET A 37 16.17 8.66 34.69
C MET A 37 15.55 7.36 35.26
N GLY A 38 16.16 6.20 35.04
CA GLY A 38 15.71 4.92 35.58
C GLY A 38 14.62 4.22 34.73
N ALA A 39 14.33 4.71 33.53
CA ALA A 39 13.35 4.07 32.66
C ALA A 39 13.87 2.74 32.11
N THR A 40 13.00 1.72 32.05
CA THR A 40 13.32 0.45 31.41
C THR A 40 13.39 0.61 29.88
N LYS A 41 14.08 -0.33 29.21
CA LYS A 41 14.16 -0.33 27.74
C LYS A 41 12.79 -0.32 27.08
N TRP A 42 11.83 -1.07 27.62
CA TRP A 42 10.46 -1.13 27.12
C TRP A 42 9.71 0.20 27.30
N GLN A 43 9.85 0.83 28.44
CA GLN A 43 9.30 2.17 28.69
C GLN A 43 9.86 3.17 27.70
N THR A 44 11.18 3.20 27.50
CA THR A 44 11.84 4.09 26.53
C THR A 44 11.32 3.89 25.10
N ILE A 45 11.14 2.64 24.68
CA ILE A 45 10.60 2.34 23.35
C ILE A 45 9.17 2.87 23.22
N ARG A 46 8.31 2.59 24.18
CA ARG A 46 6.88 2.93 24.11
C ARG A 46 6.62 4.42 24.23
N THR A 47 7.38 5.12 25.07
CA THR A 47 7.14 6.55 25.38
C THR A 47 7.88 7.52 24.47
N ILE A 48 9.06 7.15 23.95
CA ILE A 48 9.89 8.05 23.16
C ILE A 48 10.13 7.53 21.77
N VAL A 49 10.64 6.31 21.62
CA VAL A 49 11.09 5.83 20.30
C VAL A 49 9.90 5.65 19.35
N LEU A 50 8.88 4.93 19.79
CA LEU A 50 7.72 4.62 18.96
C LEU A 50 6.93 5.87 18.54
N PRO A 51 6.57 6.80 19.44
CA PRO A 51 5.84 8.01 19.03
C PRO A 51 6.63 8.91 18.08
N ASN A 52 7.95 8.97 18.22
CA ASN A 52 8.80 9.78 17.35
C ASN A 52 9.02 9.15 15.96
N SER A 53 9.05 7.83 15.88
CA SER A 53 9.24 7.09 14.61
C SER A 53 7.96 6.86 13.82
N ILE A 54 6.78 7.07 14.41
CA ILE A 54 5.48 6.76 13.79
C ILE A 54 5.30 7.42 12.42
N SER A 55 5.75 8.66 12.25
CA SER A 55 5.64 9.37 10.96
C SER A 55 6.50 8.74 9.87
N GLY A 56 7.68 8.21 10.22
CA GLY A 56 8.55 7.47 9.31
C GLY A 56 7.98 6.11 8.94
N ILE A 57 7.46 5.38 9.93
CA ILE A 57 6.80 4.08 9.73
C ILE A 57 5.62 4.22 8.79
N LEU A 58 4.72 5.17 9.06
CA LEU A 58 3.55 5.44 8.21
C LEU A 58 3.96 5.81 6.79
N THR A 59 5.04 6.56 6.62
CA THR A 59 5.55 6.87 5.28
C THR A 59 5.95 5.62 4.51
N GLY A 60 6.67 4.70 5.15
CA GLY A 60 7.07 3.45 4.53
C GLY A 60 5.87 2.58 4.14
N VAL A 61 4.88 2.46 5.03
CA VAL A 61 3.64 1.71 4.75
C VAL A 61 2.87 2.32 3.58
N ILE A 62 2.69 3.64 3.58
CA ILE A 62 1.97 4.36 2.53
C ILE A 62 2.62 4.16 1.15
N LEU A 63 3.94 4.28 1.06
CA LEU A 63 4.67 4.07 -0.19
C LEU A 63 4.51 2.63 -0.70
N GLN A 64 4.45 1.65 0.21
CA GLN A 64 4.25 0.26 -0.16
C GLN A 64 2.83 -0.04 -0.61
N VAL A 65 1.82 0.55 0.01
CA VAL A 65 0.42 0.42 -0.43
C VAL A 65 0.25 0.98 -1.84
N ALA A 66 0.83 2.15 -2.11
CA ALA A 66 0.80 2.77 -3.43
C ALA A 66 1.50 1.91 -4.49
N ARG A 67 2.65 1.31 -4.14
CA ARG A 67 3.36 0.38 -5.01
C ARG A 67 2.56 -0.89 -5.26
N ALA A 68 2.01 -1.52 -4.22
CA ALA A 68 1.21 -2.72 -4.33
C ALA A 68 -0.02 -2.55 -5.24
N ALA A 69 -0.61 -1.36 -5.27
CA ALA A 69 -1.73 -1.03 -6.15
C ALA A 69 -1.36 -1.06 -7.65
N GLY A 70 -0.08 -0.83 -7.98
CA GLY A 70 0.44 -0.86 -9.36
C GLY A 70 1.07 -2.20 -9.77
N GLU A 71 1.25 -3.14 -8.84
CA GLU A 71 1.94 -4.41 -9.12
C GLU A 71 1.07 -5.35 -9.97
N THR A 72 1.61 -5.74 -11.14
CA THR A 72 0.91 -6.63 -12.09
C THR A 72 1.44 -8.06 -12.03
N ALA A 73 2.77 -8.22 -11.92
CA ALA A 73 3.41 -9.52 -12.08
C ALA A 73 2.99 -10.58 -11.04
N PRO A 74 2.97 -10.32 -9.73
CA PRO A 74 2.54 -11.32 -8.75
C PRO A 74 1.06 -11.69 -8.92
N ILE A 75 0.22 -10.73 -9.31
CA ILE A 75 -1.21 -10.93 -9.51
C ILE A 75 -1.46 -11.81 -10.74
N LEU A 76 -0.67 -11.61 -11.80
CA LEU A 76 -0.75 -12.38 -13.04
C LEU A 76 -0.58 -13.89 -12.79
N PHE A 77 0.37 -14.27 -11.93
CA PHE A 77 0.68 -15.67 -11.66
C PHE A 77 -0.22 -16.33 -10.61
N THR A 78 -0.83 -15.55 -9.73
CA THR A 78 -1.48 -16.09 -8.51
C THR A 78 -2.99 -15.91 -8.46
N GLY A 79 -3.60 -15.09 -9.30
CA GLY A 79 -5.03 -14.86 -9.13
C GLY A 79 -5.74 -14.04 -10.18
N ALA A 80 -5.02 -13.55 -11.18
CA ALA A 80 -5.65 -12.79 -12.23
C ALA A 80 -6.38 -13.75 -13.19
N MET A 81 -7.69 -13.71 -13.15
CA MET A 81 -8.54 -14.36 -14.14
C MET A 81 -9.58 -13.37 -14.64
N ILE A 82 -9.98 -13.51 -15.90
CA ILE A 82 -11.09 -12.75 -16.45
C ILE A 82 -12.34 -13.12 -15.63
N SER A 83 -12.87 -12.15 -14.89
CA SER A 83 -14.13 -12.34 -14.19
C SER A 83 -15.25 -12.30 -15.22
N SER A 84 -15.92 -13.43 -15.40
CA SER A 84 -17.09 -13.54 -16.26
C SER A 84 -18.40 -13.17 -15.54
N ARG A 85 -18.34 -12.79 -14.26
CA ARG A 85 -19.54 -12.31 -13.56
C ARG A 85 -19.86 -10.90 -14.01
N VAL A 86 -20.89 -10.80 -14.82
CA VAL A 86 -21.69 -9.57 -14.92
C VAL A 86 -22.43 -9.46 -13.60
N ALA A 87 -22.21 -8.38 -12.86
CA ALA A 87 -22.90 -8.15 -11.62
C ALA A 87 -24.40 -8.18 -11.90
N ASP A 88 -25.12 -9.16 -11.35
CA ASP A 88 -26.56 -9.14 -11.31
C ASP A 88 -26.98 -7.88 -10.58
N SER A 89 -27.93 -7.15 -11.17
CA SER A 89 -28.42 -5.89 -10.69
C SER A 89 -29.04 -6.03 -9.28
N GLY A 90 -28.31 -5.60 -8.26
CA GLY A 90 -28.74 -5.64 -6.86
C GLY A 90 -27.68 -5.07 -5.92
N TRP A 91 -27.97 -5.09 -4.63
CA TRP A 91 -27.03 -4.70 -3.57
C TRP A 91 -25.74 -5.52 -3.59
N ASP A 92 -25.78 -6.73 -4.15
CA ASP A 92 -24.62 -7.62 -4.32
C ASP A 92 -23.53 -7.03 -5.23
N ALA A 93 -23.87 -6.05 -6.06
CA ALA A 93 -22.87 -5.33 -6.88
C ALA A 93 -21.95 -4.41 -6.04
N TRP A 94 -22.36 -4.05 -4.84
CA TRP A 94 -21.61 -3.16 -3.92
C TRP A 94 -20.91 -3.92 -2.80
N VAL A 95 -21.25 -5.20 -2.61
CA VAL A 95 -20.62 -6.03 -1.57
C VAL A 95 -19.32 -6.61 -2.11
N PRO A 96 -18.20 -6.51 -1.36
CA PRO A 96 -16.94 -7.13 -1.78
C PRO A 96 -17.15 -8.63 -1.97
N TYR A 97 -16.59 -9.14 -3.07
CA TYR A 97 -16.63 -10.54 -3.45
C TYR A 97 -16.22 -11.48 -2.31
N GLY A 98 -16.73 -12.69 -2.34
CA GLY A 98 -16.29 -13.74 -1.41
C GLY A 98 -14.77 -13.98 -1.53
N LEU A 99 -14.15 -14.52 -0.49
CA LEU A 99 -12.69 -14.75 -0.43
C LEU A 99 -12.18 -15.71 -1.52
N GLU A 100 -13.08 -16.46 -2.15
CA GLU A 100 -12.78 -17.42 -3.22
C GLU A 100 -13.10 -16.86 -4.63
N ASP A 101 -13.75 -15.71 -4.70
CA ASP A 101 -14.15 -15.14 -5.97
C ASP A 101 -12.92 -14.67 -6.77
N ARG A 102 -13.04 -14.81 -8.08
CA ARG A 102 -12.03 -14.36 -9.03
C ARG A 102 -12.16 -12.85 -9.22
N PHE A 103 -11.06 -12.14 -9.15
CA PHE A 103 -11.05 -10.71 -9.37
C PHE A 103 -10.06 -10.35 -10.48
N MET A 104 -10.31 -9.22 -11.12
CA MET A 104 -9.46 -8.68 -12.16
C MET A 104 -8.86 -7.36 -11.67
N ALA A 105 -7.54 -7.33 -11.50
CA ALA A 105 -6.85 -6.09 -11.17
C ALA A 105 -6.79 -5.16 -12.39
N LEU A 106 -6.89 -3.85 -12.18
CA LEU A 106 -6.86 -2.86 -13.27
C LEU A 106 -5.55 -2.91 -14.07
N SER A 107 -4.44 -3.17 -13.40
CA SER A 107 -3.13 -3.38 -14.03
C SER A 107 -3.10 -4.59 -14.95
N TYR A 108 -3.73 -5.68 -14.55
CA TYR A 108 -3.86 -6.88 -15.37
C TYR A 108 -4.81 -6.66 -16.55
N HIS A 109 -5.91 -5.95 -16.34
CA HIS A 109 -6.84 -5.57 -17.40
C HIS A 109 -6.14 -4.77 -18.51
N LEU A 110 -5.33 -3.79 -18.12
CA LEU A 110 -4.52 -3.00 -19.05
C LEU A 110 -3.54 -3.88 -19.83
N TYR A 111 -2.89 -4.83 -19.15
CA TYR A 111 -1.98 -5.78 -19.79
C TYR A 111 -2.68 -6.62 -20.86
N ILE A 112 -3.84 -7.20 -20.55
CA ILE A 112 -4.61 -8.03 -21.50
C ILE A 112 -5.06 -7.21 -22.72
N ILE A 113 -5.62 -6.01 -22.50
CA ILE A 113 -6.08 -5.14 -23.60
C ILE A 113 -4.92 -4.73 -24.48
N SER A 114 -3.74 -4.52 -23.91
CA SER A 114 -2.57 -4.08 -24.66
C SER A 114 -1.91 -5.20 -25.46
N THR A 115 -1.93 -6.44 -24.95
CA THR A 115 -1.17 -7.56 -25.52
C THR A 115 -2.00 -8.61 -26.23
N GLN A 116 -3.20 -8.90 -25.72
CA GLN A 116 -3.98 -10.03 -26.23
C GLN A 116 -5.14 -9.62 -27.14
N TRP A 117 -5.69 -8.43 -26.94
CA TRP A 117 -6.84 -7.97 -27.73
C TRP A 117 -6.39 -7.00 -28.84
N GLN A 118 -6.29 -7.53 -30.07
CA GLN A 118 -5.82 -6.75 -31.22
C GLN A 118 -6.86 -5.76 -31.76
N ASN A 119 -8.15 -5.97 -31.51
CA ASN A 119 -9.25 -5.16 -32.07
C ASN A 119 -9.77 -4.06 -31.14
N VAL A 120 -9.04 -3.74 -30.06
CA VAL A 120 -9.44 -2.67 -29.13
C VAL A 120 -8.91 -1.33 -29.65
N PRO A 121 -9.77 -0.29 -29.77
CA PRO A 121 -9.34 1.03 -30.18
C PRO A 121 -8.22 1.56 -29.26
N GLU A 122 -7.21 2.20 -29.83
CA GLU A 122 -6.08 2.77 -29.06
C GLU A 122 -6.56 3.77 -28.02
N SER A 123 -7.59 4.57 -28.32
CA SER A 123 -8.22 5.49 -27.38
C SER A 123 -8.69 4.82 -26.09
N PHE A 124 -9.18 3.58 -26.17
CA PHE A 124 -9.61 2.82 -25.00
C PHE A 124 -8.41 2.36 -24.15
N LYS A 125 -7.33 1.91 -24.80
CA LYS A 125 -6.08 1.52 -24.13
C LYS A 125 -5.48 2.69 -23.36
N PHE A 126 -5.36 3.86 -24.00
CA PHE A 126 -4.86 5.08 -23.38
C PHE A 126 -5.80 5.58 -22.27
N GLY A 127 -7.12 5.47 -22.45
CA GLY A 127 -8.09 5.81 -21.42
C GLY A 127 -7.92 4.97 -20.15
N THR A 128 -7.77 3.65 -20.31
CA THR A 128 -7.54 2.74 -19.18
C THR A 128 -6.22 3.02 -18.47
N ALA A 129 -5.15 3.30 -19.23
CA ALA A 129 -3.86 3.68 -18.68
C ALA A 129 -3.95 5.01 -17.89
N ALA A 130 -4.66 6.01 -18.42
CA ALA A 130 -4.86 7.28 -17.76
C ALA A 130 -5.63 7.14 -16.44
N VAL A 131 -6.68 6.30 -16.42
CA VAL A 131 -7.42 5.98 -15.18
C VAL A 131 -6.52 5.31 -14.15
N MET A 132 -5.69 4.36 -14.57
CA MET A 132 -4.75 3.68 -13.67
C MET A 132 -3.73 4.66 -13.06
N ILE A 133 -3.13 5.51 -13.88
CA ILE A 133 -2.17 6.53 -13.43
C ILE A 133 -2.88 7.52 -12.49
N GLY A 134 -4.07 7.98 -12.85
CA GLY A 134 -4.88 8.87 -12.03
C GLY A 134 -5.19 8.28 -10.65
N LEU A 135 -5.55 7.00 -10.59
CA LEU A 135 -5.80 6.30 -9.33
C LEU A 135 -4.55 6.21 -8.46
N VAL A 136 -3.40 5.85 -9.06
CA VAL A 136 -2.12 5.79 -8.32
C VAL A 136 -1.72 7.16 -7.79
N ILE A 137 -1.86 8.22 -8.60
CA ILE A 137 -1.59 9.60 -8.16
C ILE A 137 -2.55 10.02 -7.05
N ALA A 138 -3.83 9.69 -7.15
CA ALA A 138 -4.83 10.01 -6.11
C ALA A 138 -4.49 9.35 -4.77
N VAL A 139 -4.20 8.04 -4.78
CA VAL A 139 -3.80 7.30 -3.57
C VAL A 139 -2.53 7.89 -2.96
N ASN A 140 -1.52 8.19 -3.78
CA ASN A 140 -0.29 8.83 -3.32
C ASN A 140 -0.53 10.22 -2.73
N SER A 141 -1.37 11.04 -3.38
CA SER A 141 -1.69 12.40 -2.91
C SER A 141 -2.41 12.39 -1.58
N ILE A 142 -3.41 11.51 -1.40
CA ILE A 142 -4.11 11.31 -0.13
C ILE A 142 -3.12 10.89 0.96
N SER A 143 -2.23 9.98 0.64
CA SER A 143 -1.21 9.44 1.52
C SER A 143 -0.22 10.53 2.00
N ILE A 144 0.24 11.36 1.07
CA ILE A 144 1.13 12.49 1.36
C ILE A 144 0.39 13.54 2.22
N GLY A 145 -0.85 13.86 1.88
CA GLY A 145 -1.70 14.77 2.65
C GLY A 145 -1.88 14.29 4.10
N PHE A 146 -2.16 13.02 4.29
CA PHE A 146 -2.29 12.40 5.62
C PHE A 146 -0.99 12.46 6.41
N ARG A 147 0.15 12.21 5.74
CA ARG A 147 1.48 12.36 6.35
C ARG A 147 1.75 13.79 6.83
N ILE A 148 1.46 14.79 5.97
CA ILE A 148 1.66 16.20 6.32
C ILE A 148 0.77 16.58 7.51
N TYR A 149 -0.49 16.15 7.49
CA TYR A 149 -1.43 16.38 8.59
C TYR A 149 -0.94 15.80 9.92
N LEU A 150 -0.47 14.55 9.91
CA LEU A 150 0.08 13.92 11.11
C LEU A 150 1.36 14.62 11.62
N ARG A 151 2.21 15.07 10.69
CA ARG A 151 3.44 15.78 11.04
C ARG A 151 3.16 17.17 11.61
N SER A 152 2.17 17.88 11.10
CA SER A 152 1.80 19.21 11.58
C SER A 152 1.21 19.20 12.99
N ARG A 153 0.61 18.09 13.41
CA ARG A 153 0.13 17.94 14.79
C ARG A 153 1.21 17.65 15.81
N LYS A 154 2.39 17.20 15.38
CA LYS A 154 3.56 17.07 16.26
C LYS A 154 4.34 18.39 16.25
N LYS A 155 3.92 19.33 17.09
CA LYS A 155 4.72 20.51 17.44
C LYS A 155 5.83 20.05 18.40
N TRP A 156 7.02 19.90 17.89
CA TRP A 156 8.28 19.87 18.61
C TRP A 156 9.20 20.89 17.95
#